data_fc76fee92c0f73d77890cbc283757603
#
_entry.id   fc76fee92c0f73d77890cbc283757603
#
_cell.length_a   1.000
_cell.length_b   1.000
_cell.length_c   1.000
_cell.angle_alpha   90.00
_cell.angle_beta   90.00
_cell.angle_gamma   90.00
#
_symmetry.space_group_name_H-M   'P 1'
#
loop_
_entity.id
_entity.type
_entity.pdbx_description
1 polymer ?
#
loop_
_entity_poly.entity_id
_entity_poly.type
_entity_poly.pdbx_seq_one_letter_code
_entity_poly.pdbx_strand_id
1 'polypeptide(L)'
;MKPYDTFKIWKDDHNSNLVFEYEGRFFDGSPAMATLIECMAVADTEENGIKKFCELHNYAVSQEVVASVLDECVKGISSQKTKRDSTFIWSKELIPSSIVCYISRSFRCLFSHRLMCLIVAVTIVADILYMTLTPSPFLFNSYVSGVGLMVFLVMIILSSFIHELGHAAACSRFGINSGGIGVGLYINFPVLYTDVTKVWRLPVKQRCVVNLGGVYFQSFILLFSIIANYFYESDYLKYLILALNMGMILTLNPFFKFDGYWIASDLLGVGNLRQKTRDWMMSIFNKCNQNNLSLPSRRKYIFLSYAVLSNFFFLFFFIYVIPIFLINFFNGYPSEFKML
;
A
#
# COMPACT_ATOMS: atom_id res chain seq x y z
N MET A 1 -11.62 3.30 -33.38
CA MET A 1 -11.22 2.33 -32.36
C MET A 1 -12.28 2.39 -31.28
N LYS A 2 -13.00 1.30 -31.03
CA LYS A 2 -14.05 1.29 -30.03
C LYS A 2 -13.42 1.36 -28.65
N PRO A 3 -13.99 2.07 -27.67
CA PRO A 3 -13.40 2.19 -26.33
C PRO A 3 -13.22 0.83 -25.64
N TYR A 4 -13.96 -0.20 -26.07
CA TYR A 4 -13.93 -1.54 -25.50
C TYR A 4 -12.72 -2.38 -25.94
N ASP A 5 -12.09 -2.08 -27.10
CA ASP A 5 -10.92 -2.82 -27.61
C ASP A 5 -9.64 -2.56 -26.77
N THR A 6 -9.67 -1.54 -25.93
CA THR A 6 -8.51 -1.15 -25.12
C THR A 6 -8.53 -1.76 -23.71
N PHE A 7 -9.63 -2.43 -23.33
CA PHE A 7 -9.71 -3.11 -22.03
C PHE A 7 -8.85 -4.38 -22.02
N LYS A 8 -8.04 -4.51 -20.98
CA LYS A 8 -7.34 -5.76 -20.65
C LYS A 8 -7.91 -6.35 -19.38
N ILE A 9 -8.19 -7.65 -19.42
CA ILE A 9 -8.80 -8.38 -18.31
C ILE A 9 -7.73 -9.26 -17.68
N TRP A 10 -7.52 -9.10 -16.37
CA TRP A 10 -6.58 -9.89 -15.59
C TRP A 10 -7.35 -10.73 -14.57
N LYS A 11 -7.09 -12.05 -14.54
CA LYS A 11 -7.71 -12.96 -13.57
C LYS A 11 -6.91 -12.98 -12.28
N ASP A 12 -7.59 -12.87 -11.15
CA ASP A 12 -7.01 -13.15 -9.84
C ASP A 12 -7.23 -14.62 -9.51
N ASP A 13 -6.14 -15.39 -9.32
CA ASP A 13 -6.17 -16.84 -9.11
C ASP A 13 -6.89 -17.27 -7.82
N HIS A 14 -7.18 -16.35 -6.89
CA HIS A 14 -7.75 -16.65 -5.58
C HIS A 14 -9.13 -16.05 -5.33
N ASN A 15 -9.58 -15.15 -6.17
CA ASN A 15 -10.91 -14.53 -6.07
C ASN A 15 -11.61 -14.60 -7.42
N SER A 16 -12.92 -14.81 -7.42
CA SER A 16 -13.76 -14.65 -8.61
C SER A 16 -13.79 -13.20 -9.13
N ASN A 17 -13.00 -12.31 -8.55
CA ASN A 17 -12.89 -10.93 -8.99
C ASN A 17 -11.88 -10.84 -10.14
N LEU A 18 -12.26 -10.08 -11.14
CA LEU A 18 -11.42 -9.75 -12.28
C LEU A 18 -10.93 -8.31 -12.13
N VAL A 19 -9.70 -8.07 -12.58
CA VAL A 19 -9.15 -6.72 -12.62
C VAL A 19 -9.16 -6.28 -14.08
N PHE A 20 -9.81 -5.15 -14.34
CA PHE A 20 -9.87 -4.52 -15.65
C PHE A 20 -8.86 -3.38 -15.72
N GLU A 21 -8.09 -3.37 -16.78
CA GLU A 21 -7.18 -2.29 -17.10
C GLU A 21 -7.69 -1.49 -18.30
N TYR A 22 -7.87 -0.19 -18.12
CA TYR A 22 -8.22 0.74 -19.18
C TYR A 22 -7.36 2.01 -19.07
N GLU A 23 -6.65 2.37 -20.10
CA GLU A 23 -5.73 3.53 -20.14
C GLU A 23 -4.74 3.57 -18.95
N GLY A 24 -4.24 2.41 -18.51
CA GLY A 24 -3.31 2.29 -17.39
C GLY A 24 -3.96 2.43 -16.00
N ARG A 25 -5.28 2.44 -15.91
CA ARG A 25 -6.08 2.42 -14.67
C ARG A 25 -6.63 1.04 -14.43
N PHE A 26 -6.82 0.71 -13.17
CA PHE A 26 -7.29 -0.60 -12.76
C PHE A 26 -8.61 -0.49 -12.00
N PHE A 27 -9.55 -1.39 -12.33
CA PHE A 27 -10.89 -1.43 -11.77
C PHE A 27 -11.22 -2.87 -11.36
N ASP A 28 -11.85 -3.03 -10.20
CA ASP A 28 -12.43 -4.32 -9.82
C ASP A 28 -13.71 -4.57 -10.63
N GLY A 29 -13.85 -5.77 -11.21
CA GLY A 29 -15.05 -6.14 -11.94
C GLY A 29 -15.50 -7.56 -11.68
N SER A 30 -16.75 -7.84 -12.07
CA SER A 30 -17.36 -9.17 -11.99
C SER A 30 -17.09 -9.99 -13.25
N PRO A 31 -17.22 -11.34 -13.21
CA PRO A 31 -17.17 -12.17 -14.40
C PRO A 31 -18.20 -11.78 -15.46
N ALA A 32 -19.40 -11.37 -15.03
CA ALA A 32 -20.44 -10.89 -15.94
C ALA A 32 -20.00 -9.63 -16.70
N MET A 33 -19.27 -8.71 -16.03
CA MET A 33 -18.73 -7.53 -16.68
C MET A 33 -17.64 -7.87 -17.71
N ALA A 34 -16.82 -8.91 -17.44
CA ALA A 34 -15.85 -9.42 -18.41
C ALA A 34 -16.54 -9.93 -19.68
N THR A 35 -17.56 -10.78 -19.51
CA THR A 35 -18.35 -11.30 -20.62
C THR A 35 -19.01 -10.18 -21.41
N LEU A 36 -19.51 -9.15 -20.73
CA LEU A 36 -20.10 -7.98 -21.39
C LEU A 36 -19.07 -7.23 -22.25
N ILE A 37 -17.88 -6.93 -21.68
CA ILE A 37 -16.80 -6.25 -22.41
C ILE A 37 -16.34 -7.08 -23.60
N GLU A 38 -16.19 -8.41 -23.45
CA GLU A 38 -15.84 -9.31 -24.55
C GLU A 38 -16.91 -9.30 -25.65
N CYS A 39 -18.21 -9.31 -25.29
CA CYS A 39 -19.29 -9.20 -26.26
C CYS A 39 -19.26 -7.85 -27.01
N MET A 40 -18.96 -6.77 -26.30
CA MET A 40 -18.85 -5.42 -26.87
C MET A 40 -17.66 -5.26 -27.81
N ALA A 41 -16.52 -5.87 -27.48
CA ALA A 41 -15.31 -5.84 -28.31
C ALA A 41 -15.51 -6.54 -29.66
N VAL A 42 -16.27 -7.65 -29.68
CA VAL A 42 -16.50 -8.47 -30.88
C VAL A 42 -17.67 -7.94 -31.73
N ALA A 43 -18.63 -7.22 -31.13
CA ALA A 43 -19.82 -6.77 -31.84
C ALA A 43 -19.55 -5.51 -32.69
N ASP A 44 -20.26 -5.36 -33.81
CA ASP A 44 -20.14 -4.18 -34.70
C ASP A 44 -20.80 -2.94 -34.11
N THR A 45 -21.87 -3.11 -33.34
CA THR A 45 -22.62 -2.04 -32.65
C THR A 45 -22.80 -2.37 -31.17
N GLU A 46 -23.01 -1.34 -30.34
CA GLU A 46 -23.29 -1.52 -28.91
C GLU A 46 -24.55 -2.36 -28.67
N GLU A 47 -25.60 -2.13 -29.46
CA GLU A 47 -26.86 -2.87 -29.38
C GLU A 47 -26.66 -4.38 -29.64
N ASN A 48 -25.85 -4.72 -30.64
CA ASN A 48 -25.52 -6.12 -30.97
C ASN A 48 -24.69 -6.78 -29.86
N GLY A 49 -23.78 -6.02 -29.22
CA GLY A 49 -22.98 -6.49 -28.08
C GLY A 49 -23.86 -6.79 -26.86
N ILE A 50 -24.79 -5.88 -26.53
CA ILE A 50 -25.77 -6.05 -25.44
C ILE A 50 -26.69 -7.25 -25.73
N LYS A 51 -27.18 -7.36 -26.96
CA LYS A 51 -28.03 -8.48 -27.38
C LYS A 51 -27.31 -9.82 -27.22
N LYS A 52 -26.07 -9.91 -27.68
CA LYS A 52 -25.25 -11.12 -27.56
C LYS A 52 -24.98 -11.49 -26.10
N PHE A 53 -24.73 -10.50 -25.24
CA PHE A 53 -24.60 -10.73 -23.80
C PHE A 53 -25.88 -11.27 -23.17
N CYS A 54 -27.04 -10.68 -23.50
CA CYS A 54 -28.33 -11.15 -23.02
C CYS A 54 -28.64 -12.58 -23.49
N GLU A 55 -28.32 -12.92 -24.74
CA GLU A 55 -28.47 -14.28 -25.29
C GLU A 55 -27.61 -15.30 -24.51
N LEU A 56 -26.35 -14.97 -24.19
CA LEU A 56 -25.47 -15.82 -23.39
C LEU A 56 -25.98 -16.07 -21.98
N HIS A 57 -26.73 -15.12 -21.43
CA HIS A 57 -27.33 -15.21 -20.09
C HIS A 57 -28.81 -15.59 -20.12
N ASN A 58 -29.31 -16.20 -21.23
CA ASN A 58 -30.70 -16.66 -21.40
C ASN A 58 -31.74 -15.57 -21.07
N TYR A 59 -31.44 -14.31 -21.40
CA TYR A 59 -32.30 -13.15 -21.14
C TYR A 59 -32.72 -12.97 -19.66
N ALA A 60 -31.93 -13.49 -18.73
CA ALA A 60 -32.14 -13.28 -17.29
C ALA A 60 -32.08 -11.80 -16.89
N VAL A 61 -31.49 -10.95 -17.74
CA VAL A 61 -31.37 -9.50 -17.57
C VAL A 61 -31.88 -8.82 -18.83
N SER A 62 -32.70 -7.78 -18.68
CA SER A 62 -33.22 -7.03 -19.83
C SER A 62 -32.12 -6.17 -20.48
N GLN A 63 -32.24 -5.95 -21.80
CA GLN A 63 -31.28 -5.12 -22.54
C GLN A 63 -31.17 -3.68 -21.98
N GLU A 64 -32.29 -3.11 -21.51
CA GLU A 64 -32.34 -1.77 -20.90
C GLU A 64 -31.50 -1.70 -19.61
N VAL A 65 -31.56 -2.73 -18.76
CA VAL A 65 -30.78 -2.81 -17.54
C VAL A 65 -29.27 -2.95 -17.86
N VAL A 66 -28.92 -3.78 -18.86
CA VAL A 66 -27.53 -3.91 -19.29
C VAL A 66 -27.00 -2.60 -19.86
N ALA A 67 -27.79 -1.91 -20.69
CA ALA A 67 -27.43 -0.60 -21.24
C ALA A 67 -27.24 0.47 -20.14
N SER A 68 -28.12 0.50 -19.14
CA SER A 68 -28.00 1.44 -18.02
C SER A 68 -26.76 1.19 -17.18
N VAL A 69 -26.43 -0.08 -16.88
CA VAL A 69 -25.22 -0.47 -16.15
C VAL A 69 -23.97 -0.12 -16.95
N LEU A 70 -23.99 -0.34 -18.27
CA LEU A 70 -22.88 0.01 -19.15
C LEU A 70 -22.65 1.55 -19.15
N ASP A 71 -23.70 2.34 -19.26
CA ASP A 71 -23.62 3.80 -19.24
C ASP A 71 -23.12 4.33 -17.88
N GLU A 72 -23.56 3.75 -16.75
CA GLU A 72 -23.02 4.04 -15.42
C GLU A 72 -21.54 3.68 -15.31
N CYS A 73 -21.12 2.53 -15.84
CA CYS A 73 -19.72 2.14 -15.85
C CYS A 73 -18.86 3.10 -16.67
N VAL A 74 -19.29 3.45 -17.88
CA VAL A 74 -18.60 4.41 -18.77
C VAL A 74 -18.53 5.79 -18.12
N LYS A 75 -19.61 6.28 -17.52
CA LYS A 75 -19.65 7.54 -16.77
C LYS A 75 -18.73 7.46 -15.54
N GLY A 76 -18.73 6.35 -14.81
CA GLY A 76 -17.83 6.10 -13.68
C GLY A 76 -16.37 6.17 -14.07
N ILE A 77 -16.00 5.53 -15.18
CA ILE A 77 -14.65 5.57 -15.74
C ILE A 77 -14.27 6.99 -16.21
N SER A 78 -15.21 7.69 -16.84
CA SER A 78 -15.01 9.06 -17.34
C SER A 78 -14.95 10.08 -16.19
N SER A 79 -15.77 9.93 -15.16
CA SER A 79 -15.77 10.82 -13.99
C SER A 79 -14.52 10.67 -13.13
N GLN A 80 -13.93 9.48 -13.07
CA GLN A 80 -12.63 9.25 -12.44
C GLN A 80 -11.47 9.88 -13.23
N LYS A 81 -11.69 10.25 -14.50
CA LYS A 81 -10.71 11.03 -15.29
C LYS A 81 -10.48 12.43 -14.70
N THR A 82 -11.46 12.99 -14.01
CA THR A 82 -11.40 14.32 -13.39
C THR A 82 -11.00 14.33 -11.92
N LYS A 83 -11.22 13.24 -11.19
CA LYS A 83 -10.72 13.04 -9.84
C LYS A 83 -9.54 12.05 -9.92
N ARG A 84 -8.33 12.55 -10.14
CA ARG A 84 -7.16 11.88 -9.60
C ARG A 84 -7.43 11.78 -8.09
N ASP A 85 -7.74 10.60 -7.59
CA ASP A 85 -7.52 10.26 -6.18
C ASP A 85 -6.00 10.28 -5.97
N SER A 86 -5.46 11.51 -6.00
CA SER A 86 -4.06 11.71 -5.66
C SER A 86 -3.96 11.40 -4.18
N THR A 87 -3.39 10.26 -3.85
CA THR A 87 -3.01 9.91 -2.48
C THR A 87 -2.16 11.04 -1.88
N PHE A 88 -1.57 11.84 -2.74
CA PHE A 88 -0.71 12.98 -2.42
C PHE A 88 -1.39 14.31 -2.77
N ILE A 89 -1.24 15.30 -1.89
CA ILE A 89 -1.66 16.69 -2.15
C ILE A 89 -0.82 17.27 -3.30
N TRP A 90 0.46 16.92 -3.32
CA TRP A 90 1.43 17.28 -4.35
C TRP A 90 2.42 16.12 -4.51
N SER A 91 2.90 15.90 -5.73
CA SER A 91 3.92 14.89 -5.99
C SER A 91 4.81 15.28 -7.18
N LYS A 92 6.08 14.92 -7.07
CA LYS A 92 7.09 15.13 -8.13
C LYS A 92 7.95 13.88 -8.27
N GLU A 93 8.12 13.40 -9.49
CA GLU A 93 9.07 12.34 -9.80
C GLU A 93 10.50 12.89 -9.69
N LEU A 94 11.35 12.19 -8.93
CA LEU A 94 12.77 12.52 -8.73
C LEU A 94 13.65 11.68 -9.63
N ILE A 95 13.38 10.39 -9.74
CA ILE A 95 14.15 9.43 -10.53
C ILE A 95 13.21 8.78 -11.54
N PRO A 96 13.49 8.92 -12.84
CA PRO A 96 12.63 8.38 -13.88
C PRO A 96 12.62 6.84 -13.86
N SER A 97 11.51 6.28 -14.32
CA SER A 97 11.26 4.85 -14.33
C SER A 97 12.33 4.04 -15.06
N SER A 98 12.98 4.60 -16.09
CA SER A 98 14.06 3.95 -16.85
C SER A 98 15.26 3.62 -15.96
N ILE A 99 15.68 4.58 -15.12
CA ILE A 99 16.82 4.42 -14.20
C ILE A 99 16.43 3.45 -13.09
N VAL A 100 15.24 3.63 -12.48
CA VAL A 100 14.73 2.76 -11.42
C VAL A 100 14.66 1.31 -11.90
N CYS A 101 14.10 1.06 -13.09
CA CYS A 101 14.01 -0.28 -13.66
C CYS A 101 15.39 -0.88 -13.96
N TYR A 102 16.36 -0.08 -14.40
CA TYR A 102 17.73 -0.57 -14.63
C TYR A 102 18.39 -1.03 -13.34
N ILE A 103 18.35 -0.19 -12.29
CA ILE A 103 18.95 -0.50 -10.98
C ILE A 103 18.21 -1.69 -10.33
N SER A 104 16.89 -1.69 -10.33
CA SER A 104 16.06 -2.69 -9.66
C SER A 104 16.23 -4.10 -10.22
N ARG A 105 16.55 -4.24 -11.52
CA ARG A 105 16.83 -5.53 -12.16
C ARG A 105 18.00 -6.27 -11.53
N SER A 106 19.01 -5.55 -11.07
CA SER A 106 20.20 -6.15 -10.42
C SER A 106 19.86 -6.81 -9.09
N PHE A 107 18.81 -6.36 -8.43
CA PHE A 107 18.38 -6.86 -7.13
C PHE A 107 17.26 -7.92 -7.18
N ARG A 108 16.76 -8.27 -8.35
CA ARG A 108 15.64 -9.24 -8.50
C ARG A 108 15.92 -10.62 -7.89
N CYS A 109 17.20 -11.04 -7.83
CA CYS A 109 17.59 -12.33 -7.27
C CYS A 109 17.36 -12.40 -5.76
N LEU A 110 17.40 -11.26 -5.04
CA LEU A 110 17.13 -11.16 -3.61
C LEU A 110 15.70 -11.57 -3.25
N PHE A 111 14.74 -11.46 -4.19
CA PHE A 111 13.34 -11.84 -4.01
C PHE A 111 13.07 -13.33 -4.32
N SER A 112 14.09 -14.22 -4.21
CA SER A 112 13.82 -15.64 -4.13
C SER A 112 13.20 -15.97 -2.77
N HIS A 113 12.14 -16.80 -2.76
CA HIS A 113 11.37 -17.06 -1.53
C HIS A 113 12.24 -17.54 -0.37
N ARG A 114 13.18 -18.46 -0.64
CA ARG A 114 14.08 -19.01 0.40
C ARG A 114 15.01 -17.93 0.98
N LEU A 115 15.60 -17.10 0.11
CA LEU A 115 16.52 -16.05 0.54
C LEU A 115 15.77 -14.95 1.32
N MET A 116 14.59 -14.55 0.84
CA MET A 116 13.76 -13.57 1.52
C MET A 116 13.37 -14.04 2.93
N CYS A 117 12.89 -15.29 3.07
CA CYS A 117 12.57 -15.86 4.38
C CYS A 117 13.81 -15.93 5.30
N LEU A 118 14.97 -16.33 4.76
CA LEU A 118 16.22 -16.41 5.52
C LEU A 118 16.64 -15.03 6.04
N ILE A 119 16.71 -14.02 5.18
CA ILE A 119 17.13 -12.67 5.56
C ILE A 119 16.18 -12.08 6.61
N VAL A 120 14.86 -12.20 6.40
CA VAL A 120 13.87 -11.70 7.36
C VAL A 120 14.03 -12.41 8.71
N ALA A 121 14.17 -13.75 8.72
CA ALA A 121 14.38 -14.51 9.95
C ALA A 121 15.67 -14.11 10.67
N VAL A 122 16.78 -13.97 9.95
CA VAL A 122 18.06 -13.52 10.53
C VAL A 122 17.93 -12.11 11.10
N THR A 123 17.26 -11.19 10.39
CA THR A 123 17.05 -9.82 10.87
C THR A 123 16.21 -9.80 12.15
N ILE A 124 15.10 -10.54 12.19
CA ILE A 124 14.23 -10.63 13.37
C ILE A 124 15.02 -11.19 14.57
N VAL A 125 15.77 -12.27 14.37
CA VAL A 125 16.60 -12.85 15.45
C VAL A 125 17.67 -11.86 15.92
N ALA A 126 18.37 -11.20 15.00
CA ALA A 126 19.37 -10.21 15.34
C ALA A 126 18.78 -9.02 16.11
N ASP A 127 17.60 -8.56 15.71
CA ASP A 127 16.91 -7.44 16.36
C ASP A 127 16.43 -7.82 17.77
N ILE A 128 15.86 -9.01 17.94
CA ILE A 128 15.47 -9.54 19.27
C ILE A 128 16.71 -9.67 20.17
N LEU A 129 17.81 -10.22 19.66
CA LEU A 129 19.05 -10.32 20.42
C LEU A 129 19.60 -8.94 20.78
N TYR A 130 19.57 -8.00 19.85
CA TYR A 130 19.97 -6.62 20.11
C TYR A 130 19.14 -5.99 21.25
N MET A 131 17.80 -6.09 21.17
CA MET A 131 16.90 -5.52 22.15
C MET A 131 17.01 -6.17 23.54
N THR A 132 17.38 -7.46 23.61
CA THR A 132 17.49 -8.20 24.88
C THR A 132 18.89 -8.13 25.51
N LEU A 133 19.95 -8.08 24.70
CA LEU A 133 21.33 -8.12 25.18
C LEU A 133 21.96 -6.73 25.35
N THR A 134 21.43 -5.70 24.65
CA THR A 134 21.95 -4.35 24.77
C THR A 134 21.43 -3.71 26.07
N PRO A 135 22.31 -3.31 27.00
CA PRO A 135 21.87 -2.59 28.19
C PRO A 135 21.21 -1.28 27.79
N SER A 136 19.95 -1.11 28.17
CA SER A 136 19.20 0.13 27.95
C SER A 136 19.20 0.62 26.48
N PRO A 137 18.67 -0.20 25.52
CA PRO A 137 18.70 0.18 24.11
C PRO A 137 17.94 1.47 23.77
N PHE A 138 17.14 1.97 24.73
CA PHE A 138 16.36 3.20 24.63
C PHE A 138 16.92 4.37 25.45
N LEU A 139 18.00 4.18 26.21
CA LEU A 139 18.68 5.24 26.95
C LEU A 139 19.81 5.82 26.11
N PHE A 140 19.73 7.11 25.90
CA PHE A 140 20.69 7.87 25.11
C PHE A 140 21.43 8.83 26.06
N ASN A 141 22.72 8.65 26.18
CA ASN A 141 23.58 9.40 27.12
C ASN A 141 24.27 10.59 26.46
N SER A 142 24.26 10.65 25.12
CA SER A 142 25.04 11.65 24.41
C SER A 142 24.21 12.88 24.04
N TYR A 143 24.79 14.04 24.22
CA TYR A 143 24.27 15.27 23.65
C TYR A 143 24.28 15.16 22.12
N VAL A 144 23.11 15.36 21.50
CA VAL A 144 22.98 15.29 20.05
C VAL A 144 23.65 16.53 19.44
N SER A 145 24.82 16.34 18.83
CA SER A 145 25.46 17.42 18.08
C SER A 145 24.70 17.75 16.79
N GLY A 146 24.78 18.99 16.31
CA GLY A 146 24.14 19.38 15.06
C GLY A 146 24.63 18.52 13.86
N VAL A 147 25.91 18.16 13.84
CA VAL A 147 26.48 17.26 12.81
C VAL A 147 25.89 15.86 12.94
N GLY A 148 25.75 15.31 14.12
CA GLY A 148 25.15 14.00 14.35
C GLY A 148 23.68 13.95 13.93
N LEU A 149 22.93 15.00 14.20
CA LEU A 149 21.54 15.12 13.72
C LEU A 149 21.48 15.13 12.18
N MET A 150 22.37 15.85 11.51
CA MET A 150 22.44 15.86 10.05
C MET A 150 22.75 14.47 9.48
N VAL A 151 23.74 13.76 10.05
CA VAL A 151 24.07 12.40 9.64
C VAL A 151 22.86 11.47 9.85
N PHE A 152 22.20 11.55 10.98
CA PHE A 152 20.99 10.76 11.26
C PHE A 152 19.87 11.02 10.23
N LEU A 153 19.58 12.30 9.91
CA LEU A 153 18.58 12.66 8.91
C LEU A 153 18.93 12.12 7.51
N VAL A 154 20.21 12.22 7.11
CA VAL A 154 20.68 11.65 5.84
C VAL A 154 20.48 10.13 5.81
N MET A 155 20.77 9.42 6.89
CA MET A 155 20.59 7.96 6.98
C MET A 155 19.12 7.57 6.90
N ILE A 156 18.20 8.33 7.52
CA ILE A 156 16.75 8.09 7.42
C ILE A 156 16.26 8.32 5.98
N ILE A 157 16.70 9.40 5.32
CA ILE A 157 16.35 9.65 3.92
C ILE A 157 16.88 8.54 3.00
N LEU A 158 18.12 8.11 3.21
CA LEU A 158 18.72 7.02 2.46
C LEU A 158 17.96 5.69 2.68
N SER A 159 17.58 5.41 3.93
CA SER A 159 16.76 4.25 4.27
C SER A 159 15.41 4.28 3.57
N SER A 160 14.74 5.43 3.53
CA SER A 160 13.48 5.62 2.82
C SER A 160 13.64 5.41 1.32
N PHE A 161 14.75 5.88 0.74
CA PHE A 161 15.07 5.65 -0.67
C PHE A 161 15.31 4.16 -0.99
N ILE A 162 16.04 3.46 -0.13
CA ILE A 162 16.29 2.01 -0.27
C ILE A 162 14.98 1.23 -0.11
N HIS A 163 14.06 1.68 0.75
CA HIS A 163 12.71 1.12 0.88
C HIS A 163 11.98 1.19 -0.48
N GLU A 164 11.94 2.35 -1.12
CA GLU A 164 11.29 2.52 -2.43
C GLU A 164 11.94 1.66 -3.52
N LEU A 165 13.27 1.53 -3.50
CA LEU A 165 13.98 0.64 -4.40
C LEU A 165 13.60 -0.83 -4.18
N GLY A 166 13.27 -1.23 -2.95
CA GLY A 166 12.77 -2.56 -2.61
C GLY A 166 11.48 -2.92 -3.34
N HIS A 167 10.50 -2.00 -3.41
CA HIS A 167 9.28 -2.19 -4.18
C HIS A 167 9.58 -2.36 -5.68
N ALA A 168 10.45 -1.52 -6.24
CA ALA A 168 10.84 -1.60 -7.64
C ALA A 168 11.56 -2.92 -7.97
N ALA A 169 12.45 -3.40 -7.07
CA ALA A 169 13.16 -4.66 -7.22
C ALA A 169 12.20 -5.88 -7.16
N ALA A 170 11.20 -5.83 -6.28
CA ALA A 170 10.15 -6.85 -6.22
C ALA A 170 9.30 -6.86 -7.50
N CYS A 171 8.93 -5.69 -8.05
CA CYS A 171 8.28 -5.59 -9.36
C CYS A 171 9.10 -6.26 -10.45
N SER A 172 10.41 -5.97 -10.51
CA SER A 172 11.34 -6.57 -11.48
C SER A 172 11.42 -8.10 -11.36
N ARG A 173 11.27 -8.66 -10.16
CA ARG A 173 11.22 -10.11 -9.94
C ARG A 173 10.05 -10.77 -10.65
N PHE A 174 8.92 -10.10 -10.71
CA PHE A 174 7.70 -10.61 -11.34
C PHE A 174 7.49 -10.10 -12.77
N GLY A 175 8.52 -9.55 -13.40
CA GLY A 175 8.48 -9.10 -14.80
C GLY A 175 7.68 -7.84 -15.05
N ILE A 176 7.36 -7.07 -13.98
CA ILE A 176 6.67 -5.78 -14.10
C ILE A 176 7.67 -4.65 -13.95
N ASN A 177 7.62 -3.69 -14.85
CA ASN A 177 8.37 -2.45 -14.71
C ASN A 177 7.62 -1.51 -13.75
N SER A 178 8.26 -1.12 -12.66
CA SER A 178 7.78 -0.05 -11.79
C SER A 178 7.78 1.30 -12.53
N GLY A 179 7.06 2.27 -12.01
CA GLY A 179 7.25 3.67 -12.36
C GLY A 179 8.54 4.24 -11.75
N GLY A 180 8.65 5.57 -11.78
CA GLY A 180 9.76 6.26 -11.13
C GLY A 180 9.63 6.34 -9.61
N ILE A 181 10.71 6.75 -8.96
CA ILE A 181 10.70 7.12 -7.54
C ILE A 181 10.50 8.63 -7.44
N GLY A 182 9.54 9.04 -6.64
CA GLY A 182 9.19 10.44 -6.44
C GLY A 182 9.09 10.83 -4.97
N VAL A 183 8.90 12.12 -4.75
CA VAL A 183 8.52 12.70 -3.46
C VAL A 183 7.09 13.22 -3.55
N GLY A 184 6.31 12.98 -2.53
CA GLY A 184 4.94 13.45 -2.43
C GLY A 184 4.61 13.97 -1.04
N LEU A 185 3.60 14.82 -0.95
CA LEU A 185 3.06 15.30 0.31
C LEU A 185 1.81 14.46 0.65
N TYR A 186 1.97 13.53 1.61
CA TYR A 186 0.89 12.70 2.13
C TYR A 186 0.34 13.32 3.41
N ILE A 187 -0.92 13.77 3.40
CA ILE A 187 -1.51 14.60 4.47
C ILE A 187 -0.64 15.86 4.63
N ASN A 188 0.27 15.90 5.61
CA ASN A 188 1.20 17.01 5.87
C ASN A 188 2.67 16.54 5.95
N PHE A 189 2.94 15.28 5.58
CA PHE A 189 4.28 14.71 5.67
C PHE A 189 4.87 14.49 4.29
N PRO A 190 6.13 14.95 4.05
CA PRO A 190 6.86 14.57 2.85
C PRO A 190 7.21 13.08 2.93
N VAL A 191 6.87 12.34 1.89
CA VAL A 191 7.16 10.91 1.77
C VAL A 191 7.78 10.62 0.41
N LEU A 192 8.69 9.65 0.36
CA LEU A 192 9.10 9.06 -0.91
C LEU A 192 8.03 8.06 -1.35
N TYR A 193 7.91 7.83 -2.63
CA TYR A 193 7.02 6.82 -3.17
C TYR A 193 7.56 6.23 -4.47
N THR A 194 7.26 4.98 -4.71
CA THR A 194 7.45 4.30 -6.01
C THR A 194 6.09 4.03 -6.64
N ASP A 195 5.93 4.39 -7.92
CA ASP A 195 4.70 4.04 -8.63
C ASP A 195 4.70 2.55 -8.97
N VAL A 196 3.96 1.78 -8.20
CA VAL A 196 3.74 0.34 -8.38
C VAL A 196 2.34 0.02 -8.91
N THR A 197 1.64 0.97 -9.52
CA THR A 197 0.25 0.80 -9.98
C THR A 197 0.06 -0.44 -10.87
N LYS A 198 1.05 -0.81 -11.66
CA LYS A 198 0.98 -2.00 -12.54
C LYS A 198 0.97 -3.34 -11.78
N VAL A 199 1.21 -3.33 -10.49
CA VAL A 199 1.17 -4.53 -9.61
C VAL A 199 -0.23 -5.18 -9.57
N TRP A 200 -1.28 -4.42 -9.86
CA TRP A 200 -2.63 -4.94 -9.97
C TRP A 200 -2.82 -6.05 -11.02
N ARG A 201 -1.88 -6.21 -11.96
CA ARG A 201 -1.83 -7.32 -12.91
C ARG A 201 -1.36 -8.64 -12.29
N LEU A 202 -0.77 -8.58 -11.09
CA LEU A 202 -0.19 -9.74 -10.41
C LEU A 202 -1.23 -10.43 -9.51
N PRO A 203 -1.11 -11.73 -9.28
CA PRO A 203 -1.88 -12.43 -8.28
C PRO A 203 -1.55 -11.91 -6.87
N VAL A 204 -2.52 -12.05 -5.94
CA VAL A 204 -2.45 -11.51 -4.56
C VAL A 204 -1.13 -11.82 -3.86
N LYS A 205 -0.64 -13.06 -3.94
CA LYS A 205 0.63 -13.46 -3.29
C LYS A 205 1.82 -12.63 -3.78
N GLN A 206 1.89 -12.37 -5.08
CA GLN A 206 2.97 -11.59 -5.66
C GLN A 206 2.83 -10.10 -5.32
N ARG A 207 1.58 -9.57 -5.27
CA ARG A 207 1.31 -8.21 -4.80
C ARG A 207 1.77 -8.00 -3.36
N CYS A 208 1.47 -8.96 -2.47
CA CYS A 208 1.95 -8.91 -1.09
C CYS A 208 3.49 -8.89 -1.00
N VAL A 209 4.19 -9.65 -1.86
CA VAL A 209 5.66 -9.61 -1.91
C VAL A 209 6.16 -8.25 -2.38
N VAL A 210 5.51 -7.61 -3.37
CA VAL A 210 5.88 -6.26 -3.80
C VAL A 210 5.65 -5.25 -2.68
N ASN A 211 4.50 -5.31 -1.99
CA ASN A 211 4.22 -4.42 -0.85
C ASN A 211 5.17 -4.64 0.33
N LEU A 212 5.65 -5.87 0.56
CA LEU A 212 6.69 -6.16 1.56
C LEU A 212 8.10 -5.75 1.11
N GLY A 213 8.30 -5.47 -0.17
CA GLY A 213 9.61 -5.20 -0.78
C GLY A 213 10.37 -4.08 -0.10
N GLY A 214 9.68 -3.00 0.28
CA GLY A 214 10.27 -1.87 0.97
C GLY A 214 10.81 -2.24 2.34
N VAL A 215 9.98 -2.85 3.19
CA VAL A 215 10.38 -3.31 4.52
C VAL A 215 11.49 -4.38 4.45
N TYR A 216 11.42 -5.26 3.47
CA TYR A 216 12.48 -6.25 3.22
C TYR A 216 13.82 -5.60 2.92
N PHE A 217 13.86 -4.52 2.13
CA PHE A 217 15.12 -3.79 1.86
C PHE A 217 15.58 -2.98 3.08
N GLN A 218 14.65 -2.43 3.86
CA GLN A 218 15.02 -1.80 5.14
C GLN A 218 15.61 -2.79 6.14
N SER A 219 15.23 -4.08 6.09
CA SER A 219 15.79 -5.10 6.97
C SER A 219 17.29 -5.30 6.78
N PHE A 220 17.84 -5.08 5.57
CA PHE A 220 19.29 -5.09 5.35
C PHE A 220 19.97 -3.92 6.07
N ILE A 221 19.36 -2.72 6.06
CA ILE A 221 19.92 -1.55 6.75
C ILE A 221 19.87 -1.77 8.26
N LEU A 222 18.76 -2.29 8.76
CA LEU A 222 18.59 -2.63 10.17
C LEU A 222 19.66 -3.62 10.63
N LEU A 223 19.81 -4.73 9.90
CA LEU A 223 20.83 -5.74 10.20
C LEU A 223 22.25 -5.16 10.17
N PHE A 224 22.58 -4.37 9.14
CA PHE A 224 23.86 -3.69 9.06
C PHE A 224 24.07 -2.71 10.23
N SER A 225 23.05 -1.95 10.61
CA SER A 225 23.13 -1.00 11.74
C SER A 225 23.35 -1.72 13.07
N ILE A 226 22.70 -2.87 13.30
CA ILE A 226 22.87 -3.70 14.48
C ILE A 226 24.32 -4.21 14.54
N ILE A 227 24.83 -4.76 13.43
CA ILE A 227 26.21 -5.25 13.35
C ILE A 227 27.21 -4.11 13.58
N ALA A 228 26.99 -2.96 12.93
CA ALA A 228 27.84 -1.79 13.09
C ALA A 228 27.85 -1.29 14.55
N ASN A 229 26.68 -1.26 15.21
CA ASN A 229 26.59 -0.83 16.61
C ASN A 229 27.28 -1.79 17.58
N TYR A 230 27.34 -3.08 17.24
CA TYR A 230 28.08 -4.06 18.03
C TYR A 230 29.60 -3.75 18.07
N PHE A 231 30.17 -3.22 16.96
CA PHE A 231 31.59 -2.87 16.88
C PHE A 231 31.92 -1.45 17.34
N TYR A 232 30.99 -0.50 17.18
CA TYR A 232 31.27 0.94 17.35
C TYR A 232 30.50 1.60 18.48
N GLU A 233 29.55 0.93 19.13
CA GLU A 233 28.73 1.41 20.27
C GLU A 233 28.32 2.89 20.15
N SER A 234 27.68 3.26 19.04
CA SER A 234 27.32 4.65 18.78
C SER A 234 25.85 4.93 19.13
N ASP A 235 25.59 5.98 19.91
CA ASP A 235 24.20 6.44 20.19
C ASP A 235 23.44 6.80 18.91
N TYR A 236 24.10 7.33 17.89
CA TYR A 236 23.47 7.59 16.59
C TYR A 236 22.99 6.33 15.88
N LEU A 237 23.75 5.22 16.00
CA LEU A 237 23.30 3.91 15.48
C LEU A 237 22.13 3.36 16.30
N LYS A 238 22.09 3.55 17.62
CA LYS A 238 20.94 3.17 18.45
C LYS A 238 19.70 3.97 18.03
N TYR A 239 19.80 5.29 17.81
CA TYR A 239 18.72 6.12 17.27
C TYR A 239 18.24 5.60 15.91
N LEU A 240 19.18 5.26 15.02
CA LEU A 240 18.84 4.75 13.68
C LEU A 240 18.11 3.40 13.77
N ILE A 241 18.61 2.45 14.59
CA ILE A 241 17.97 1.15 14.80
C ILE A 241 16.54 1.34 15.33
N LEU A 242 16.37 2.19 16.34
CA LEU A 242 15.04 2.49 16.88
C LEU A 242 14.12 3.11 15.84
N ALA A 243 14.60 4.10 15.09
CA ALA A 243 13.82 4.77 14.04
C ALA A 243 13.43 3.81 12.91
N LEU A 244 14.33 2.91 12.49
CA LEU A 244 14.03 1.87 11.51
C LEU A 244 12.95 0.92 12.01
N ASN A 245 13.06 0.42 13.24
CA ASN A 245 12.06 -0.45 13.84
C ASN A 245 10.69 0.23 13.91
N MET A 246 10.62 1.46 14.42
CA MET A 246 9.37 2.22 14.48
C MET A 246 8.80 2.47 13.08
N GLY A 247 9.64 2.84 12.12
CA GLY A 247 9.25 3.05 10.72
C GLY A 247 8.68 1.77 10.10
N MET A 248 9.33 0.62 10.26
CA MET A 248 8.88 -0.66 9.74
C MET A 248 7.53 -1.09 10.36
N ILE A 249 7.36 -0.92 11.69
CA ILE A 249 6.09 -1.19 12.38
C ILE A 249 4.98 -0.27 11.85
N LEU A 250 5.24 1.02 11.68
CA LEU A 250 4.27 1.97 11.13
C LEU A 250 3.93 1.65 9.68
N THR A 251 4.90 1.28 8.86
CA THR A 251 4.70 0.92 7.46
C THR A 251 3.87 -0.36 7.31
N LEU A 252 4.07 -1.35 8.19
CA LEU A 252 3.29 -2.59 8.21
C LEU A 252 1.92 -2.46 8.89
N ASN A 253 1.60 -1.29 9.44
CA ASN A 253 0.32 -1.06 10.09
C ASN A 253 -0.83 -1.07 9.06
N PRO A 254 -1.88 -1.91 9.24
CA PRO A 254 -2.98 -2.03 8.29
C PRO A 254 -4.00 -0.88 8.33
N PHE A 255 -3.88 0.04 9.30
CA PHE A 255 -4.86 1.13 9.49
C PHE A 255 -4.44 2.45 8.81
N PHE A 256 -3.13 2.68 8.61
CA PHE A 256 -2.64 3.74 7.76
C PHE A 256 -2.54 3.25 6.30
N LYS A 257 -2.73 4.12 5.31
CA LYS A 257 -2.58 3.78 3.89
C LYS A 257 -1.09 3.65 3.49
N PHE A 258 -0.37 2.78 4.20
CA PHE A 258 0.99 2.34 3.91
C PHE A 258 0.97 0.91 3.36
N ASP A 259 2.11 0.28 3.24
CA ASP A 259 2.24 -1.06 2.66
C ASP A 259 1.39 -2.11 3.37
N GLY A 260 1.36 -2.07 4.70
CA GLY A 260 0.53 -2.97 5.52
C GLY A 260 -0.95 -2.88 5.22
N TYR A 261 -1.45 -1.70 4.88
CA TYR A 261 -2.83 -1.52 4.44
C TYR A 261 -3.11 -2.24 3.11
N TRP A 262 -2.20 -2.11 2.15
CA TRP A 262 -2.37 -2.75 0.85
C TRP A 262 -2.26 -4.27 0.97
N ILE A 263 -1.33 -4.78 1.80
CA ILE A 263 -1.23 -6.21 2.13
C ILE A 263 -2.53 -6.72 2.76
N ALA A 264 -3.07 -6.03 3.76
CA ALA A 264 -4.33 -6.40 4.40
C ALA A 264 -5.51 -6.37 3.42
N SER A 265 -5.60 -5.33 2.58
CA SER A 265 -6.61 -5.18 1.53
C SER A 265 -6.57 -6.34 0.54
N ASP A 266 -5.38 -6.73 0.09
CA ASP A 266 -5.14 -7.84 -0.84
C ASP A 266 -5.49 -9.19 -0.21
N LEU A 267 -5.05 -9.47 1.02
CA LEU A 267 -5.33 -10.72 1.74
C LEU A 267 -6.82 -10.90 2.05
N LEU A 268 -7.52 -9.80 2.36
CA LEU A 268 -8.96 -9.82 2.60
C LEU A 268 -9.78 -9.86 1.30
N GLY A 269 -9.14 -9.68 0.14
CA GLY A 269 -9.78 -9.65 -1.17
C GLY A 269 -10.72 -8.47 -1.37
N VAL A 270 -10.42 -7.34 -0.75
CA VAL A 270 -11.24 -6.13 -0.80
C VAL A 270 -10.37 -4.94 -1.20
N GLY A 271 -10.41 -4.56 -2.47
CA GLY A 271 -9.75 -3.33 -2.93
C GLY A 271 -10.34 -2.09 -2.24
N ASN A 272 -9.47 -1.12 -1.87
CA ASN A 272 -9.88 0.08 -1.14
C ASN A 272 -10.69 -0.19 0.14
N LEU A 273 -10.20 -1.12 0.98
CA LEU A 273 -10.85 -1.62 2.18
C LEU A 273 -11.44 -0.50 3.07
N ARG A 274 -10.69 0.56 3.33
CA ARG A 274 -11.13 1.70 4.16
C ARG A 274 -12.32 2.44 3.55
N GLN A 275 -12.31 2.69 2.26
CA GLN A 275 -13.40 3.39 1.57
C GLN A 275 -14.66 2.52 1.54
N LYS A 276 -14.54 1.25 1.12
CA LYS A 276 -15.67 0.32 1.08
C LYS A 276 -16.28 0.08 2.46
N THR A 277 -15.44 0.01 3.51
CA THR A 277 -15.92 -0.10 4.90
C THR A 277 -16.72 1.15 5.30
N ARG A 278 -16.23 2.34 5.00
CA ARG A 278 -16.92 3.59 5.29
C ARG A 278 -18.26 3.68 4.54
N ASP A 279 -18.26 3.38 3.24
CA ASP A 279 -19.45 3.43 2.41
C ASP A 279 -20.51 2.42 2.90
N TRP A 280 -20.08 1.23 3.32
CA TRP A 280 -20.94 0.24 3.95
C TRP A 280 -21.52 0.73 5.29
N MET A 281 -20.71 1.33 6.17
CA MET A 281 -21.19 1.91 7.43
C MET A 281 -22.20 3.04 7.18
N MET A 282 -21.91 3.94 6.24
CA MET A 282 -22.83 5.00 5.86
C MET A 282 -24.17 4.46 5.33
N SER A 283 -24.15 3.35 4.59
CA SER A 283 -25.39 2.71 4.10
C SER A 283 -26.27 2.14 5.21
N ILE A 284 -25.66 1.72 6.34
CA ILE A 284 -26.41 1.25 7.53
C ILE A 284 -27.12 2.43 8.20
N PHE A 285 -26.46 3.59 8.30
CA PHE A 285 -27.06 4.78 8.95
C PHE A 285 -28.08 5.49 8.05
N ASN A 286 -27.87 5.50 6.73
CA ASN A 286 -28.80 6.10 5.76
C ASN A 286 -29.80 5.05 5.27
N LYS A 287 -30.94 4.91 5.95
CA LYS A 287 -32.04 3.96 5.62
C LYS A 287 -32.56 4.03 4.18
N CYS A 288 -32.18 5.04 3.41
CA CYS A 288 -32.75 5.33 2.08
C CYS A 288 -32.17 4.47 0.94
N ASN A 289 -31.13 3.67 1.16
CA ASN A 289 -30.42 2.93 0.10
C ASN A 289 -30.22 1.44 0.40
N GLN A 290 -31.17 0.81 1.10
CA GLN A 290 -31.05 -0.60 1.52
C GLN A 290 -31.09 -1.63 0.38
N ASN A 291 -31.47 -1.23 -0.85
CA ASN A 291 -31.72 -2.20 -1.92
C ASN A 291 -30.47 -2.66 -2.69
N ASN A 292 -29.28 -2.05 -2.50
CA ASN A 292 -28.13 -2.34 -3.36
C ASN A 292 -26.91 -3.01 -2.70
N LEU A 293 -26.93 -3.30 -1.39
CA LEU A 293 -25.79 -3.94 -0.73
C LEU A 293 -26.17 -5.25 0.00
N SER A 294 -26.66 -6.24 -0.76
CA SER A 294 -26.67 -7.63 -0.29
C SER A 294 -25.25 -8.21 -0.33
N LEU A 295 -24.38 -7.66 0.52
CA LEU A 295 -23.02 -8.18 0.67
C LEU A 295 -23.09 -9.58 1.29
N PRO A 296 -22.27 -10.55 0.83
CA PRO A 296 -22.11 -11.83 1.49
C PRO A 296 -21.76 -11.63 2.98
N SER A 297 -22.31 -12.45 3.87
CA SER A 297 -22.11 -12.35 5.32
C SER A 297 -20.63 -12.25 5.70
N ARG A 298 -19.74 -13.01 5.06
CA ARG A 298 -18.29 -12.93 5.25
C ARG A 298 -17.74 -11.51 5.06
N ARG A 299 -18.15 -10.78 4.02
CA ARG A 299 -17.68 -9.40 3.76
C ARG A 299 -18.21 -8.42 4.81
N LYS A 300 -19.42 -8.61 5.32
CA LYS A 300 -19.97 -7.80 6.42
C LYS A 300 -19.11 -7.92 7.68
N TYR A 301 -18.72 -9.15 8.05
CA TYR A 301 -17.84 -9.38 9.20
C TYR A 301 -16.45 -8.76 9.00
N ILE A 302 -15.87 -8.85 7.81
CA ILE A 302 -14.59 -8.19 7.48
C ILE A 302 -14.70 -6.69 7.66
N PHE A 303 -15.74 -6.05 7.13
CA PHE A 303 -15.91 -4.60 7.26
C PHE A 303 -16.16 -4.19 8.70
N LEU A 304 -16.98 -4.94 9.43
CA LEU A 304 -17.26 -4.65 10.83
C LEU A 304 -15.99 -4.78 11.69
N SER A 305 -15.26 -5.88 11.57
CA SER A 305 -14.04 -6.11 12.32
C SER A 305 -12.96 -5.05 11.98
N TYR A 306 -12.78 -4.73 10.70
CA TYR A 306 -11.85 -3.68 10.30
C TYR A 306 -12.27 -2.30 10.83
N ALA A 307 -13.57 -1.97 10.78
CA ALA A 307 -14.09 -0.72 11.32
C ALA A 307 -13.85 -0.61 12.83
N VAL A 308 -14.18 -1.66 13.58
CA VAL A 308 -13.98 -1.69 15.03
C VAL A 308 -12.50 -1.57 15.38
N LEU A 309 -11.64 -2.40 14.78
CA LEU A 309 -10.21 -2.41 15.06
C LEU A 309 -9.53 -1.10 14.65
N SER A 310 -9.89 -0.52 13.50
CA SER A 310 -9.30 0.74 13.04
C SER A 310 -9.71 1.91 13.94
N ASN A 311 -10.99 2.00 14.33
CA ASN A 311 -11.44 3.07 15.22
C ASN A 311 -10.81 2.92 16.63
N PHE A 312 -10.73 1.68 17.15
CA PHE A 312 -10.05 1.41 18.42
C PHE A 312 -8.58 1.79 18.37
N PHE A 313 -7.88 1.42 17.28
CA PHE A 313 -6.48 1.79 17.07
C PHE A 313 -6.29 3.31 17.04
N PHE A 314 -7.11 4.04 16.26
CA PHE A 314 -6.97 5.50 16.20
C PHE A 314 -7.31 6.16 17.53
N LEU A 315 -8.35 5.69 18.24
CA LEU A 315 -8.69 6.18 19.56
C LEU A 315 -7.53 5.98 20.53
N PHE A 316 -6.97 4.78 20.60
CA PHE A 316 -5.81 4.46 21.42
C PHE A 316 -4.59 5.31 21.03
N PHE A 317 -4.31 5.45 19.74
CA PHE A 317 -3.18 6.21 19.24
C PHE A 317 -3.28 7.69 19.62
N PHE A 318 -4.45 8.33 19.43
CA PHE A 318 -4.63 9.75 19.71
C PHE A 318 -4.82 10.06 21.20
N ILE A 319 -5.45 9.18 21.98
CA ILE A 319 -5.73 9.42 23.40
C ILE A 319 -4.57 8.99 24.29
N TYR A 320 -3.83 7.95 23.90
CA TYR A 320 -2.80 7.37 24.75
C TYR A 320 -1.39 7.58 24.20
N VAL A 321 -1.10 7.15 22.97
CA VAL A 321 0.26 7.17 22.43
C VAL A 321 0.78 8.58 22.22
N ILE A 322 0.01 9.44 21.55
CA ILE A 322 0.44 10.83 21.27
C ILE A 322 0.58 11.63 22.57
N PRO A 323 -0.36 11.67 23.51
CA PRO A 323 -0.20 12.40 24.76
C PRO A 323 1.00 11.94 25.58
N ILE A 324 1.21 10.63 25.72
CA ILE A 324 2.40 10.11 26.44
C ILE A 324 3.69 10.55 25.74
N PHE A 325 3.75 10.47 24.43
CA PHE A 325 4.91 10.93 23.67
C PHE A 325 5.16 12.42 23.90
N LEU A 326 4.13 13.26 23.83
CA LEU A 326 4.25 14.70 24.08
C LEU A 326 4.66 15.01 25.52
N ILE A 327 4.05 14.34 26.51
CA ILE A 327 4.42 14.51 27.93
C ILE A 327 5.89 14.16 28.15
N ASN A 328 6.35 13.02 27.63
CA ASN A 328 7.73 12.60 27.75
C ASN A 328 8.69 13.53 27.00
N PHE A 329 8.29 14.01 25.83
CA PHE A 329 9.05 14.97 25.04
C PHE A 329 9.25 16.29 25.81
N PHE A 330 8.19 16.85 26.37
CA PHE A 330 8.26 18.11 27.14
C PHE A 330 8.90 17.95 28.51
N ASN A 331 8.76 16.79 29.19
CA ASN A 331 9.39 16.53 30.47
C ASN A 331 10.88 16.17 30.35
N GLY A 332 11.32 15.67 29.20
CA GLY A 332 12.72 15.35 28.92
C GLY A 332 13.61 16.58 28.64
N TYR A 333 13.03 17.77 28.45
CA TYR A 333 13.81 18.98 28.32
C TYR A 333 14.27 19.48 29.72
N PRO A 334 15.58 19.77 29.92
CA PRO A 334 16.09 20.39 31.14
C PRO A 334 15.35 21.70 31.42
N SER A 335 15.17 21.99 32.69
CA SER A 335 14.41 23.17 33.18
C SER A 335 14.89 24.53 32.64
N GLU A 336 16.04 24.59 32.02
CA GLU A 336 16.62 25.80 31.40
C GLU A 336 15.87 26.25 30.13
N PHE A 337 15.09 25.39 29.49
CA PHE A 337 14.28 25.71 28.29
C PHE A 337 12.82 26.07 28.57
N LYS A 338 12.40 26.10 29.85
CA LYS A 338 11.03 26.49 30.26
C LYS A 338 10.81 28.02 30.35
N MET A 339 11.81 28.83 30.02
CA MET A 339 11.73 30.29 30.04
C MET A 339 12.13 30.92 28.69
N LEU A 340 11.51 30.51 27.60
CA LEU A 340 11.50 31.28 26.35
C LEU A 340 10.03 31.25 25.81
#